data_a8ecd4a1392b857c371988184407777b
#
_entry.id   a8ecd4a1392b857c371988184407777b
#
_cell.length_a   1.000
_cell.length_b   1.000
_cell.length_c   1.000
_cell.angle_alpha   90.00
_cell.angle_beta   90.00
_cell.angle_gamma   90.00
#
_symmetry.space_group_name_H-M   'P 1'
#
loop_
_entity.id
_entity.type
_entity.pdbx_description
1 polymer ?
#
loop_
_entity_poly.entity_id
_entity_poly.type
_entity_poly.pdbx_seq_one_letter_code
_entity_poly.pdbx_strand_id
1 'polypeptide(L)'
;AAFCELFKNTRIEASQDPHFQQAAWRKLCINAAGVVNALTGKPAGVVRDEHAAGLLRRSVDDTVAVAREDGVDLPDGLADEVIESYRGQPADSVNSLLADRQAGRPMEVDIRNGVIVRLGAKYGVATPFNEMSVALLKIG
;
A
#
# COMPACT_ATOMS: atom_id res chain seq x y z
N ALA A 1 2.99 26.65 7.48
CA ALA A 1 3.64 27.81 6.84
C ALA A 1 5.14 27.90 7.18
N ALA A 2 5.55 28.02 8.45
CA ALA A 2 6.97 28.18 8.82
C ALA A 2 7.90 27.05 8.35
N PHE A 3 7.43 25.80 8.36
CA PHE A 3 8.21 24.64 7.91
C PHE A 3 8.52 24.70 6.41
N CYS A 4 7.58 25.12 5.57
CA CYS A 4 7.79 25.23 4.13
C CYS A 4 8.83 26.32 3.77
N GLU A 5 8.97 27.35 4.61
CA GLU A 5 9.97 28.42 4.40
C GLU A 5 11.41 27.87 4.43
N LEU A 6 11.66 26.80 5.22
CA LEU A 6 12.99 26.19 5.31
C LEU A 6 13.49 25.60 3.98
N PHE A 7 12.57 25.29 3.06
CA PHE A 7 12.88 24.64 1.79
C PHE A 7 12.90 25.60 0.59
N LYS A 8 12.56 26.90 0.76
CA LYS A 8 12.43 27.85 -0.34
C LYS A 8 13.68 28.01 -1.22
N ASN A 9 14.87 27.78 -0.66
CA ASN A 9 16.14 27.89 -1.38
C ASN A 9 16.76 26.52 -1.69
N THR A 10 15.98 25.45 -1.64
CA THR A 10 16.42 24.10 -1.94
C THR A 10 15.73 23.58 -3.20
N ARG A 11 16.13 22.38 -3.67
CA ARG A 11 15.45 21.65 -4.76
C ARG A 11 14.20 20.89 -4.28
N ILE A 12 13.82 21.06 -3.00
CA ILE A 12 12.69 20.37 -2.40
C ILE A 12 11.48 21.30 -2.47
N GLU A 13 10.43 20.85 -3.13
CA GLU A 13 9.12 21.49 -3.07
C GLU A 13 8.40 21.02 -1.80
N ALA A 14 8.17 21.96 -0.90
CA ALA A 14 7.42 21.72 0.33
C ALA A 14 6.09 22.48 0.30
N SER A 15 4.99 21.79 0.43
CA SER A 15 3.64 22.37 0.48
C SER A 15 2.87 21.87 1.70
N GLN A 16 1.88 22.63 2.14
CA GLN A 16 0.89 22.18 3.10
C GLN A 16 -0.30 21.60 2.33
N ASP A 17 -0.67 20.36 2.66
CA ASP A 17 -1.86 19.73 2.15
C ASP A 17 -2.92 19.66 3.26
N PRO A 18 -4.07 20.35 3.13
CA PRO A 18 -5.17 20.26 4.11
C PRO A 18 -5.77 18.87 4.17
N HIS A 19 -5.59 18.04 3.13
CA HIS A 19 -6.07 16.68 3.02
C HIS A 19 -4.95 15.63 3.21
N PHE A 20 -3.88 15.98 3.93
CA PHE A 20 -2.70 15.13 4.10
C PHE A 20 -3.05 13.72 4.59
N GLN A 21 -4.00 13.57 5.53
CA GLN A 21 -4.41 12.25 6.01
C GLN A 21 -5.00 11.39 4.88
N GLN A 22 -5.85 11.97 4.04
CA GLN A 22 -6.42 11.27 2.89
C GLN A 22 -5.33 10.84 1.89
N ALA A 23 -4.38 11.74 1.60
CA ALA A 23 -3.24 11.44 0.73
C ALA A 23 -2.34 10.34 1.32
N ALA A 24 -2.10 10.36 2.64
CA ALA A 24 -1.31 9.35 3.33
C ALA A 24 -1.98 7.97 3.30
N TRP A 25 -3.29 7.88 3.59
CA TRP A 25 -4.05 6.65 3.50
C TRP A 25 -4.14 6.10 2.07
N ARG A 26 -4.36 6.98 1.07
CA ARG A 26 -4.31 6.59 -0.35
C ARG A 26 -2.95 5.99 -0.72
N LYS A 27 -1.86 6.60 -0.28
CA LYS A 27 -0.51 6.07 -0.48
C LYS A 27 -0.32 4.72 0.21
N LEU A 28 -0.87 4.55 1.42
CA LEU A 28 -0.82 3.28 2.13
C LEU A 28 -1.58 2.18 1.36
N CYS A 29 -2.74 2.46 0.77
CA CYS A 29 -3.47 1.53 -0.10
C CYS A 29 -2.59 1.04 -1.27
N ILE A 30 -1.91 1.96 -1.96
CA ILE A 30 -1.02 1.62 -3.08
C ILE A 30 0.16 0.77 -2.59
N ASN A 31 0.77 1.13 -1.47
CA ASN A 31 1.91 0.41 -0.90
C ASN A 31 1.52 -0.99 -0.39
N ALA A 32 0.37 -1.11 0.26
CA ALA A 32 -0.14 -2.39 0.75
C ALA A 32 -0.47 -3.36 -0.38
N ALA A 33 -1.04 -2.84 -1.47
CA ALA A 33 -1.32 -3.62 -2.68
C ALA A 33 -0.07 -4.31 -3.25
N GLY A 34 1.08 -3.68 -3.12
CA GLY A 34 2.37 -4.21 -3.57
C GLY A 34 2.81 -5.51 -2.90
N VAL A 35 2.15 -5.92 -1.82
CA VAL A 35 2.38 -7.21 -1.16
C VAL A 35 2.16 -8.40 -2.09
N VAL A 36 1.24 -8.28 -3.06
CA VAL A 36 0.95 -9.34 -4.04
C VAL A 36 2.18 -9.68 -4.87
N ASN A 37 2.98 -8.68 -5.25
CA ASN A 37 4.25 -8.90 -5.95
C ASN A 37 5.24 -9.68 -5.08
N ALA A 38 5.37 -9.31 -3.82
CA ALA A 38 6.25 -10.01 -2.89
C ALA A 38 5.78 -11.45 -2.64
N LEU A 39 4.48 -11.68 -2.44
CA LEU A 39 3.92 -13.03 -2.22
C LEU A 39 4.12 -13.95 -3.43
N THR A 40 3.93 -13.43 -4.63
CA THR A 40 4.03 -14.22 -5.86
C THR A 40 5.47 -14.33 -6.40
N GLY A 41 6.37 -13.48 -5.93
CA GLY A 41 7.73 -13.35 -6.49
C GLY A 41 7.74 -12.75 -7.91
N LYS A 42 6.66 -12.12 -8.35
CA LYS A 42 6.48 -11.64 -9.73
C LYS A 42 6.39 -10.11 -9.80
N PRO A 43 6.92 -9.47 -10.87
CA PRO A 43 6.85 -8.03 -11.10
C PRO A 43 5.41 -7.55 -11.41
N ALA A 44 5.26 -6.26 -11.69
CA ALA A 44 3.97 -5.59 -11.86
C ALA A 44 3.03 -6.27 -12.88
N GLY A 45 3.59 -6.89 -13.91
CA GLY A 45 2.82 -7.63 -14.92
C GLY A 45 1.92 -8.73 -14.38
N VAL A 46 2.16 -9.23 -13.17
CA VAL A 46 1.30 -10.24 -12.52
C VAL A 46 -0.13 -9.74 -12.32
N VAL A 47 -0.34 -8.43 -12.15
CA VAL A 47 -1.66 -7.83 -11.92
C VAL A 47 -2.57 -7.86 -13.18
N ARG A 48 -2.03 -8.27 -14.32
CA ARG A 48 -2.83 -8.54 -15.53
C ARG A 48 -3.60 -9.86 -15.43
N ASP A 49 -3.20 -10.75 -14.53
CA ASP A 49 -3.96 -11.94 -14.15
C ASP A 49 -5.08 -11.55 -13.17
N GLU A 50 -6.32 -12.00 -13.44
CA GLU A 50 -7.49 -11.61 -12.67
C GLU A 50 -7.48 -12.13 -11.23
N HIS A 51 -6.84 -13.28 -10.96
CA HIS A 51 -6.67 -13.77 -9.59
C HIS A 51 -5.73 -12.87 -8.79
N ALA A 52 -4.61 -12.45 -9.41
CA ALA A 52 -3.67 -11.53 -8.77
C ALA A 52 -4.30 -10.14 -8.55
N ALA A 53 -5.06 -9.63 -9.53
CA ALA A 53 -5.84 -8.40 -9.37
C ALA A 53 -6.86 -8.52 -8.24
N GLY A 54 -7.54 -9.66 -8.12
CA GLY A 54 -8.45 -9.95 -7.02
C GLY A 54 -7.79 -9.96 -5.63
N LEU A 55 -6.55 -10.45 -5.52
CA LEU A 55 -5.78 -10.39 -4.28
C LEU A 55 -5.39 -8.94 -3.93
N LEU A 56 -4.96 -8.18 -4.93
CA LEU A 56 -4.63 -6.76 -4.77
C LEU A 56 -5.84 -5.97 -4.29
N ARG A 57 -7.03 -6.21 -4.88
CA ARG A 57 -8.30 -5.63 -4.45
C ARG A 57 -8.53 -5.88 -2.97
N ARG A 58 -8.42 -7.10 -2.50
CA ARG A 58 -8.64 -7.46 -1.09
C ARG A 58 -7.70 -6.71 -0.14
N SER A 59 -6.43 -6.53 -0.54
CA SER A 59 -5.48 -5.73 0.26
C SER A 59 -5.94 -4.27 0.40
N VAL A 60 -6.43 -3.69 -0.70
CA VAL A 60 -6.92 -2.30 -0.71
C VAL A 60 -8.23 -2.19 0.07
N ASP A 61 -9.16 -3.12 -0.11
CA ASP A 61 -10.47 -3.11 0.57
C ASP A 61 -10.30 -3.19 2.10
N ASP A 62 -9.44 -4.08 2.61
CA ASP A 62 -9.07 -4.12 4.04
C ASP A 62 -8.54 -2.75 4.49
N THR A 63 -7.66 -2.14 3.70
CA THR A 63 -7.03 -0.84 4.04
C THR A 63 -8.05 0.29 4.06
N VAL A 64 -8.96 0.33 3.09
CA VAL A 64 -10.04 1.32 3.02
C VAL A 64 -10.99 1.18 4.20
N ALA A 65 -11.34 -0.06 4.57
CA ALA A 65 -12.21 -0.30 5.74
C ALA A 65 -11.58 0.27 7.02
N VAL A 66 -10.29 0.06 7.23
CA VAL A 66 -9.56 0.60 8.40
C VAL A 66 -9.46 2.13 8.33
N ALA A 67 -9.21 2.71 7.14
CA ALA A 67 -9.13 4.16 6.97
C ALA A 67 -10.44 4.87 7.35
N ARG A 68 -11.59 4.28 7.01
CA ARG A 68 -12.91 4.81 7.37
C ARG A 68 -13.11 4.89 8.89
N GLU A 69 -12.71 3.86 9.62
CA GLU A 69 -12.77 3.86 11.09
C GLU A 69 -11.74 4.81 11.73
N ASP A 70 -10.64 5.13 11.02
CA ASP A 70 -9.69 6.18 11.41
C ASP A 70 -10.20 7.60 11.07
N GLY A 71 -11.44 7.72 10.56
CA GLY A 71 -12.09 8.98 10.22
C GLY A 71 -11.69 9.57 8.87
N VAL A 72 -11.07 8.76 8.00
CA VAL A 72 -10.65 9.19 6.67
C VAL A 72 -11.53 8.57 5.60
N ASP A 73 -12.26 9.43 4.88
CA ASP A 73 -13.07 9.01 3.74
C ASP A 73 -12.20 8.89 2.48
N LEU A 74 -12.13 7.69 1.93
CA LEU A 74 -11.44 7.39 0.68
C LEU A 74 -12.47 7.13 -0.42
N PRO A 75 -12.16 7.49 -1.69
CA PRO A 75 -13.08 7.32 -2.79
C PRO A 75 -13.56 5.88 -2.97
N ASP A 76 -14.84 5.71 -3.27
CA ASP A 76 -15.35 4.44 -3.76
C ASP A 76 -14.64 4.09 -5.08
N GLY A 77 -14.28 2.82 -5.26
CA GLY A 77 -13.53 2.39 -6.44
C GLY A 77 -12.02 2.58 -6.38
N LEU A 78 -11.45 3.01 -5.23
CA LEU A 78 -10.00 3.17 -5.08
C LEU A 78 -9.23 1.88 -5.41
N ALA A 79 -9.80 0.70 -5.14
CA ALA A 79 -9.19 -0.57 -5.49
C ALA A 79 -9.04 -0.72 -7.03
N ASP A 80 -10.04 -0.31 -7.80
CA ASP A 80 -9.97 -0.33 -9.27
C ASP A 80 -8.90 0.64 -9.79
N GLU A 81 -8.84 1.85 -9.22
CA GLU A 81 -7.80 2.82 -9.59
C GLU A 81 -6.40 2.27 -9.31
N VAL A 82 -6.20 1.61 -8.16
CA VAL A 82 -4.91 1.01 -7.81
C VAL A 82 -4.57 -0.14 -8.75
N ILE A 83 -5.53 -1.01 -9.08
CA ILE A 83 -5.34 -2.11 -10.06
C ILE A 83 -4.92 -1.54 -11.41
N GLU A 84 -5.64 -0.55 -11.93
CA GLU A 84 -5.33 0.07 -13.22
C GLU A 84 -3.96 0.77 -13.20
N SER A 85 -3.59 1.41 -12.10
CA SER A 85 -2.25 1.97 -11.92
C SER A 85 -1.15 0.92 -12.02
N TYR A 86 -1.35 -0.27 -11.45
CA TYR A 86 -0.39 -1.38 -11.57
C TYR A 86 -0.38 -1.98 -12.99
N ARG A 87 -1.54 -2.12 -13.64
CA ARG A 87 -1.66 -2.60 -15.03
C ARG A 87 -0.96 -1.69 -16.03
N GLY A 88 -0.97 -0.38 -15.76
CA GLY A 88 -0.30 0.64 -16.58
C GLY A 88 1.23 0.68 -16.43
N GLN A 89 1.80 0.00 -15.44
CA GLN A 89 3.25 -0.07 -15.29
C GLN A 89 3.88 -1.02 -16.32
N PRO A 90 5.18 -0.83 -16.66
CA PRO A 90 5.93 -1.85 -17.40
C PRO A 90 5.82 -3.21 -16.69
N ALA A 91 5.65 -4.28 -17.48
CA ALA A 91 5.35 -5.61 -16.90
C ALA A 91 6.47 -6.14 -16.00
N ASP A 92 7.70 -5.70 -16.23
CA ASP A 92 8.92 -6.04 -15.50
C ASP A 92 9.23 -5.09 -14.32
N SER A 93 8.39 -4.09 -14.08
CA SER A 93 8.54 -3.17 -12.93
C SER A 93 8.52 -3.93 -11.62
N VAL A 94 9.54 -3.70 -10.80
CA VAL A 94 9.71 -4.32 -9.48
C VAL A 94 9.49 -3.26 -8.41
N ASN A 95 8.53 -3.48 -7.51
CA ASN A 95 8.35 -2.63 -6.35
C ASN A 95 9.42 -2.94 -5.27
N SER A 96 9.60 -2.02 -4.31
CA SER A 96 10.65 -2.15 -3.28
C SER A 96 10.48 -3.41 -2.43
N LEU A 97 9.24 -3.83 -2.12
CA LEU A 97 9.00 -5.02 -1.29
C LEU A 97 9.47 -6.30 -2.00
N LEU A 98 9.18 -6.43 -3.30
CA LEU A 98 9.68 -7.53 -4.12
C LEU A 98 11.20 -7.47 -4.29
N ALA A 99 11.75 -6.27 -4.51
CA ALA A 99 13.20 -6.07 -4.64
C ALA A 99 13.96 -6.49 -3.36
N ASP A 100 13.41 -6.15 -2.19
CA ASP A 100 14.00 -6.56 -0.90
C ASP A 100 13.93 -8.07 -0.71
N ARG A 101 12.79 -8.70 -1.03
CA ARG A 101 12.65 -10.15 -0.98
C ARG A 101 13.64 -10.86 -1.90
N GLN A 102 13.75 -10.41 -3.15
CA GLN A 102 14.68 -11.01 -4.12
C GLN A 102 16.15 -10.87 -3.72
N ALA A 103 16.48 -9.79 -3.02
CA ALA A 103 17.81 -9.53 -2.50
C ALA A 103 18.09 -10.13 -1.11
N GLY A 104 17.12 -10.83 -0.50
CA GLY A 104 17.24 -11.37 0.86
C GLY A 104 17.38 -10.29 1.93
N ARG A 105 16.88 -9.07 1.67
CA ARG A 105 16.90 -7.97 2.63
C ARG A 105 15.63 -7.97 3.49
N PRO A 106 15.67 -7.39 4.71
CA PRO A 106 14.48 -7.18 5.51
C PRO A 106 13.42 -6.39 4.74
N MET A 107 12.20 -6.92 4.66
CA MET A 107 11.08 -6.28 3.99
C MET A 107 10.32 -5.35 4.94
N GLU A 108 9.86 -4.21 4.44
CA GLU A 108 9.06 -3.23 5.20
C GLU A 108 7.59 -3.68 5.40
N VAL A 109 7.33 -4.97 5.56
CA VAL A 109 5.97 -5.53 5.69
C VAL A 109 5.23 -4.97 6.89
N ASP A 110 5.93 -4.78 8.01
CA ASP A 110 5.31 -4.33 9.28
C ASP A 110 4.80 -2.90 9.24
N ILE A 111 5.46 -2.00 8.51
CA ILE A 111 5.06 -0.61 8.38
C ILE A 111 4.08 -0.36 7.23
N ARG A 112 3.83 -1.37 6.40
CA ARG A 112 2.84 -1.34 5.31
C ARG A 112 1.60 -2.14 5.69
N ASN A 113 1.61 -3.42 5.45
CA ASN A 113 0.47 -4.30 5.74
C ASN A 113 0.29 -4.53 7.25
N GLY A 114 1.38 -4.62 8.02
CA GLY A 114 1.32 -4.80 9.47
C GLY A 114 0.69 -3.63 10.23
N VAL A 115 0.84 -2.39 9.76
CA VAL A 115 0.14 -1.25 10.38
C VAL A 115 -1.37 -1.33 10.15
N ILE A 116 -1.81 -1.81 8.99
CA ILE A 116 -3.23 -2.02 8.68
C ILE A 116 -3.84 -3.05 9.63
N VAL A 117 -3.12 -4.17 9.84
CA VAL A 117 -3.54 -5.21 10.79
C VAL A 117 -3.67 -4.66 12.22
N ARG A 118 -2.68 -3.90 12.68
CA ARG A 118 -2.72 -3.30 14.03
C ARG A 118 -3.84 -2.28 14.21
N LEU A 119 -4.07 -1.44 13.21
CA LEU A 119 -5.16 -0.46 13.25
C LEU A 119 -6.52 -1.15 13.11
N GLY A 120 -6.64 -2.17 12.26
CA GLY A 120 -7.82 -3.02 12.16
C GLY A 120 -8.19 -3.62 13.53
N ALA A 121 -7.23 -4.23 14.22
CA ALA A 121 -7.43 -4.77 15.56
C ALA A 121 -7.86 -3.67 16.57
N LYS A 122 -7.26 -2.48 16.49
CA LYS A 122 -7.60 -1.34 17.35
C LYS A 122 -9.04 -0.87 17.15
N TYR A 123 -9.52 -0.86 15.91
CA TYR A 123 -10.85 -0.37 15.54
C TYR A 123 -11.91 -1.48 15.43
N GLY A 124 -11.54 -2.74 15.63
CA GLY A 124 -12.47 -3.88 15.48
C GLY A 124 -12.81 -4.20 14.03
N VAL A 125 -11.97 -3.83 13.09
CA VAL A 125 -12.10 -4.10 11.66
C VAL A 125 -11.27 -5.32 11.28
N ALA A 126 -11.90 -6.32 10.67
CA ALA A 126 -11.19 -7.48 10.16
C ALA A 126 -10.34 -7.10 8.93
N THR A 127 -9.09 -7.59 8.91
CA THR A 127 -8.14 -7.37 7.82
C THR A 127 -7.54 -8.68 7.30
N PRO A 128 -8.39 -9.64 6.89
CA PRO A 128 -7.98 -11.03 6.70
C PRO A 128 -6.90 -11.22 5.64
N PHE A 129 -6.94 -10.43 4.57
CA PHE A 129 -5.93 -10.54 3.53
C PHE A 129 -4.58 -9.97 3.98
N ASN A 130 -4.59 -8.81 4.65
CA ASN A 130 -3.35 -8.21 5.16
C ASN A 130 -2.74 -9.05 6.29
N GLU A 131 -3.55 -9.63 7.19
CA GLU A 131 -3.10 -10.58 8.24
C GLU A 131 -2.39 -11.79 7.64
N MET A 132 -3.03 -12.46 6.68
CA MET A 132 -2.45 -13.61 5.98
C MET A 132 -1.16 -13.23 5.26
N SER A 133 -1.16 -12.07 4.58
CA SER A 133 0.00 -11.60 3.82
C SER A 133 1.21 -11.36 4.73
N VAL A 134 0.99 -10.69 5.87
CA VAL A 134 2.05 -10.45 6.88
C VAL A 134 2.58 -11.76 7.44
N ALA A 135 1.69 -12.71 7.77
CA ALA A 135 2.10 -14.01 8.29
C ALA A 135 2.96 -14.78 7.28
N LEU A 136 2.52 -14.86 6.02
CA LEU A 136 3.24 -15.58 4.95
C LEU A 136 4.63 -14.97 4.69
N LEU A 137 4.75 -13.65 4.64
CA LEU A 137 6.03 -12.99 4.38
C LEU A 137 7.00 -13.01 5.56
N LYS A 138 6.51 -13.30 6.78
CA LYS A 138 7.36 -13.51 7.97
C LYS A 138 7.89 -14.94 8.09
N ILE A 139 7.25 -15.91 7.44
CA ILE A 139 7.69 -17.32 7.46
C ILE A 139 8.74 -17.57 6.38
N GLY A 140 8.66 -16.90 5.27
CA GLY A 140 9.52 -17.09 4.09
C GLY A 140 10.47 -15.98 3.82
#